data_32d42dee7720e05494619fcbb6622480
#
_entry.id   32d42dee7720e05494619fcbb6622480
#
_cell.length_a   1.000
_cell.length_b   1.000
_cell.length_c   1.000
_cell.angle_alpha   90.00
_cell.angle_beta   90.00
_cell.angle_gamma   90.00
#
_symmetry.space_group_name_H-M   'P 1'
#
loop_
_entity.id
_entity.type
_entity.pdbx_description
1 polymer ?
#
loop_
_entity_poly.entity_id
_entity_poly.type
_entity_poly.pdbx_seq_one_letter_code
_entity_poly.pdbx_strand_id
1 'polypeptide(L)'
;MQRKESDNVKKIDYKKQLPKIVIAILILFFVVGLVWGLRSVLELEGTMEPNISKASLSPVPETKEAMISYILAAVEKAQAEKPALSFSDEFRIDDETMQAGDVQGTAAYIRAGIDDKLGEVRDDFSTEFGEDFSGRLWAPEITPDDITSAELNYDYWKCPACGKDTDELPEVCEDCGTKAGFLLKHKDNYTITLHAADAVSPAAPASFFARSFHPLSEAEINQLIRDNASGWFECGNGFAITYRNLEICAVVNRLTDQIVSLTYSEDCDFSTDASFVGKYAALGTQAVGFTLNEKAKFDFTWPGITTEEELVLEPGQTDVLRAESTCGKLKEEELTWKSSDESIATVNHEGYVTAKHKTGDCTVSVEYTFMGKIYTATCLVHVKVPAEEISISQRKLKLSVGDTYTLKAKVEPKKATIKTVTWYSDNEEIAVVAPDGTITAKRGGAVDIYAVADDGYYKATCHVEVVEQ
;
A
#
# COMPACT_ATOMS: atom_id res chain seq x y z
N MET A 1 -7.69 56.16 57.24
CA MET A 1 -8.50 56.12 56.01
C MET A 1 -7.58 55.65 54.86
N GLN A 2 -7.52 54.35 54.67
CA GLN A 2 -6.73 53.74 53.57
C GLN A 2 -7.66 53.52 52.38
N ARG A 3 -7.33 54.14 51.26
CA ARG A 3 -8.00 53.85 49.99
C ARG A 3 -7.27 52.65 49.37
N LYS A 4 -8.00 51.56 49.17
CA LYS A 4 -7.61 50.46 48.29
C LYS A 4 -7.81 50.93 46.85
N GLU A 5 -6.72 51.04 46.11
CA GLU A 5 -6.75 51.00 44.65
C GLU A 5 -6.90 49.54 44.23
N SER A 6 -8.02 49.23 43.60
CA SER A 6 -8.24 47.92 42.99
C SER A 6 -7.70 47.96 41.58
N ASP A 7 -6.61 47.24 41.36
CA ASP A 7 -6.11 46.92 40.02
C ASP A 7 -7.15 46.16 39.24
N ASN A 8 -7.83 46.85 38.35
CA ASN A 8 -8.74 46.26 37.35
C ASN A 8 -7.93 45.84 36.13
N VAL A 9 -7.10 44.80 36.29
CA VAL A 9 -6.53 44.12 35.11
C VAL A 9 -7.66 43.33 34.50
N LYS A 10 -8.28 43.86 33.42
CA LYS A 10 -9.22 43.13 32.59
C LYS A 10 -8.51 41.91 32.03
N LYS A 11 -8.84 40.75 32.56
CA LYS A 11 -8.46 39.45 31.92
C LYS A 11 -8.93 39.50 30.46
N ILE A 12 -7.98 39.54 29.55
CA ILE A 12 -8.25 39.41 28.12
C ILE A 12 -8.77 37.99 27.91
N ASP A 13 -9.98 37.88 27.37
CA ASP A 13 -10.59 36.59 27.03
C ASP A 13 -9.91 36.04 25.76
N TYR A 14 -8.82 35.33 25.95
CA TYR A 14 -7.99 34.78 24.88
C TYR A 14 -8.79 33.81 23.98
N LYS A 15 -9.78 33.10 24.52
CA LYS A 15 -10.61 32.16 23.73
C LYS A 15 -11.40 32.80 22.60
N LYS A 16 -11.80 34.08 22.72
CA LYS A 16 -12.53 34.82 21.67
C LYS A 16 -11.65 35.52 20.64
N GLN A 17 -10.34 35.67 20.91
CA GLN A 17 -9.44 36.44 20.06
C GLN A 17 -8.38 35.56 19.37
N LEU A 18 -8.20 34.35 19.87
CA LEU A 18 -7.29 33.34 19.36
C LEU A 18 -7.49 33.01 17.88
N PRO A 19 -8.73 32.82 17.37
CA PRO A 19 -8.95 32.48 15.97
C PRO A 19 -8.28 33.44 14.98
N LYS A 20 -8.21 34.74 15.36
CA LYS A 20 -7.62 35.76 14.47
C LYS A 20 -6.09 35.77 14.45
N ILE A 21 -5.45 35.43 15.57
CA ILE A 21 -3.98 35.33 15.65
C ILE A 21 -3.50 34.13 14.81
N VAL A 22 -4.22 33.04 14.95
CA VAL A 22 -3.95 31.80 14.27
C VAL A 22 -4.22 31.91 12.78
N ILE A 23 -5.30 32.57 12.35
CA ILE A 23 -5.57 32.82 10.93
C ILE A 23 -4.37 33.51 10.26
N ALA A 24 -3.73 34.48 10.91
CA ALA A 24 -2.62 35.17 10.27
C ALA A 24 -1.34 34.31 10.18
N ILE A 25 -1.11 33.45 11.15
CA ILE A 25 0.01 32.50 11.11
C ILE A 25 -0.28 31.39 10.10
N LEU A 26 -1.52 30.88 10.03
CA LEU A 26 -1.94 29.86 9.07
C LEU A 26 -1.99 30.38 7.64
N ILE A 27 -2.29 31.64 7.45
CA ILE A 27 -2.20 32.29 6.13
C ILE A 27 -0.76 32.34 5.65
N LEU A 28 0.19 32.47 6.55
CA LEU A 28 1.60 32.24 6.25
C LEU A 28 1.87 30.81 5.75
N PHE A 29 1.12 29.80 6.22
CA PHE A 29 1.22 28.42 5.74
C PHE A 29 0.48 28.14 4.44
N PHE A 30 -0.64 28.86 4.18
CA PHE A 30 -1.32 28.81 2.90
C PHE A 30 -0.43 29.15 1.71
N VAL A 31 0.69 29.74 2.02
CA VAL A 31 1.67 30.23 1.11
C VAL A 31 2.57 29.11 0.57
N VAL A 32 2.68 28.01 1.32
CA VAL A 32 3.63 26.96 1.02
C VAL A 32 3.02 25.81 0.23
N GLY A 33 1.73 25.68 0.24
CA GLY A 33 1.05 24.62 -0.49
C GLY A 33 -0.40 24.94 -0.74
N LEU A 34 -0.77 25.35 -1.92
CA LEU A 34 -2.15 25.29 -2.38
C LEU A 34 -2.48 23.84 -2.76
N VAL A 35 -2.89 23.14 -1.80
CA VAL A 35 -4.18 22.71 -1.39
C VAL A 35 -5.07 22.10 -2.46
N TRP A 36 -5.33 20.86 -2.29
CA TRP A 36 -6.67 20.27 -2.55
C TRP A 36 -6.66 18.89 -1.91
N GLY A 37 -7.61 18.59 -1.09
CA GLY A 37 -7.64 17.36 -0.38
C GLY A 37 -8.84 16.51 -0.61
N LEU A 38 -8.81 15.26 -0.61
CA LEU A 38 -9.80 14.34 -0.08
C LEU A 38 -9.37 12.92 0.21
N ARG A 39 -9.96 12.54 1.24
CA ARG A 39 -10.01 11.27 1.91
C ARG A 39 -11.06 10.34 1.31
N SER A 40 -10.72 9.14 1.04
CA SER A 40 -11.32 7.92 1.60
C SER A 40 -10.58 6.72 1.06
N VAL A 41 -9.96 6.06 1.92
CA VAL A 41 -10.32 4.80 2.49
C VAL A 41 -11.17 3.93 1.57
N LEU A 42 -10.47 3.10 0.89
CA LEU A 42 -10.64 1.66 0.94
C LEU A 42 -9.26 1.12 0.64
N GLU A 43 -8.59 0.61 1.65
CA GLU A 43 -7.52 -0.36 1.46
C GLU A 43 -8.16 -1.57 0.77
N LEU A 44 -8.23 -1.48 -0.54
CA LEU A 44 -8.33 -2.64 -1.39
C LEU A 44 -6.89 -3.08 -1.64
N GLU A 45 -6.31 -3.73 -0.66
CA GLU A 45 -5.26 -4.71 -0.91
C GLU A 45 -5.90 -5.87 -1.68
N GLY A 46 -6.07 -5.67 -2.97
CA GLY A 46 -6.41 -6.69 -3.92
C GLY A 46 -5.54 -6.46 -5.13
N THR A 47 -4.39 -7.12 -5.17
CA THR A 47 -3.54 -7.15 -6.35
C THR A 47 -4.29 -7.78 -7.49
N MET A 48 -4.81 -6.94 -8.39
CA MET A 48 -5.33 -7.41 -9.67
C MET A 48 -4.14 -7.75 -10.56
N GLU A 49 -3.74 -9.01 -10.57
CA GLU A 49 -2.92 -9.48 -11.68
C GLU A 49 -3.82 -9.71 -12.91
N PRO A 50 -3.76 -8.87 -13.95
CA PRO A 50 -4.22 -9.31 -15.24
C PRO A 50 -3.32 -10.49 -15.62
N ASN A 51 -3.88 -11.55 -16.15
CA ASN A 51 -3.13 -12.71 -16.66
C ASN A 51 -2.32 -12.28 -17.89
N ILE A 52 -1.29 -11.45 -17.67
CA ILE A 52 -0.37 -10.93 -18.68
C ILE A 52 0.73 -11.98 -18.80
N SER A 53 0.84 -12.56 -19.97
CA SER A 53 1.98 -13.42 -20.28
C SER A 53 3.28 -12.70 -19.91
N LYS A 54 4.21 -13.35 -19.23
CA LYS A 54 5.51 -12.85 -18.77
C LYS A 54 6.38 -12.14 -19.84
N ALA A 55 5.85 -11.93 -21.04
CA ALA A 55 6.60 -11.47 -22.21
C ALA A 55 6.71 -9.95 -22.37
N SER A 56 6.19 -9.12 -21.44
CA SER A 56 6.17 -7.66 -21.64
C SER A 56 6.30 -6.83 -20.36
N LEU A 57 7.02 -7.29 -19.35
CA LEU A 57 7.35 -6.41 -18.22
C LEU A 57 8.31 -5.32 -18.69
N SER A 58 8.02 -4.07 -18.33
CA SER A 58 8.97 -2.98 -18.53
C SER A 58 10.29 -3.27 -17.79
N PRO A 59 11.44 -2.89 -18.36
CA PRO A 59 12.73 -3.07 -17.70
C PRO A 59 12.72 -2.40 -16.32
N VAL A 60 13.35 -3.05 -15.33
CA VAL A 60 13.51 -2.50 -13.99
C VAL A 60 14.29 -1.17 -14.09
N PRO A 61 13.78 -0.04 -13.57
CA PRO A 61 14.45 1.25 -13.63
C PRO A 61 15.55 1.34 -12.55
N GLU A 62 16.73 0.79 -12.82
CA GLU A 62 17.81 0.66 -11.81
C GLU A 62 18.62 1.95 -11.61
N THR A 63 18.59 2.90 -12.54
CA THR A 63 19.32 4.16 -12.41
C THR A 63 18.39 5.32 -12.07
N LYS A 64 18.94 6.39 -11.48
CA LYS A 64 18.20 7.62 -11.15
C LYS A 64 17.47 8.17 -12.37
N GLU A 65 18.15 8.24 -13.52
CA GLU A 65 17.58 8.74 -14.77
C GLU A 65 16.44 7.84 -15.29
N ALA A 66 16.60 6.52 -15.15
CA ALA A 66 15.56 5.55 -15.53
C ALA A 66 14.35 5.64 -14.61
N MET A 67 14.55 5.78 -13.30
CA MET A 67 13.48 5.97 -12.31
C MET A 67 12.67 7.24 -12.59
N ILE A 68 13.33 8.37 -12.83
CA ILE A 68 12.69 9.63 -13.19
C ILE A 68 11.88 9.47 -14.48
N SER A 69 12.50 8.92 -15.53
CA SER A 69 11.82 8.70 -16.81
C SER A 69 10.61 7.79 -16.68
N TYR A 70 10.69 6.78 -15.83
CA TYR A 70 9.59 5.84 -15.58
C TYR A 70 8.41 6.51 -14.87
N ILE A 71 8.68 7.33 -13.83
CA ILE A 71 7.64 8.13 -13.16
C ILE A 71 6.96 9.08 -14.14
N LEU A 72 7.74 9.83 -14.92
CA LEU A 72 7.19 10.81 -15.87
C LEU A 72 6.30 10.13 -16.93
N ALA A 73 6.73 8.97 -17.45
CA ALA A 73 5.94 8.19 -18.40
C ALA A 73 4.62 7.67 -17.77
N ALA A 74 4.65 7.24 -16.50
CA ALA A 74 3.46 6.79 -15.80
C ALA A 74 2.47 7.94 -15.53
N VAL A 75 2.97 9.13 -15.21
CA VAL A 75 2.15 10.35 -15.04
C VAL A 75 1.56 10.78 -16.39
N GLU A 76 2.36 10.81 -17.47
CA GLU A 76 1.87 11.13 -18.82
C GLU A 76 0.76 10.15 -19.26
N LYS A 77 0.94 8.87 -18.97
CA LYS A 77 -0.09 7.84 -19.23
C LYS A 77 -1.38 8.14 -18.45
N ALA A 78 -1.28 8.52 -17.17
CA ALA A 78 -2.46 8.88 -16.39
C ALA A 78 -3.17 10.11 -16.95
N GLN A 79 -2.43 11.13 -17.37
CA GLN A 79 -3.01 12.34 -18.03
C GLN A 79 -3.71 11.98 -19.34
N ALA A 80 -3.17 11.04 -20.11
CA ALA A 80 -3.74 10.62 -21.39
C ALA A 80 -4.99 9.72 -21.21
N GLU A 81 -4.94 8.75 -20.29
CA GLU A 81 -6.00 7.75 -20.09
C GLU A 81 -7.07 8.18 -19.07
N LYS A 82 -6.79 9.22 -18.28
CA LYS A 82 -7.70 9.89 -17.33
C LYS A 82 -8.40 8.92 -16.36
N PRO A 83 -7.63 8.18 -15.50
CA PRO A 83 -8.19 7.45 -14.38
C PRO A 83 -8.94 8.40 -13.44
N ALA A 84 -9.74 7.88 -12.54
CA ALA A 84 -10.25 8.67 -11.45
C ALA A 84 -9.09 9.04 -10.51
N LEU A 85 -9.09 10.30 -10.05
CA LEU A 85 -8.05 10.85 -9.20
C LEU A 85 -8.66 11.34 -7.90
N SER A 86 -8.04 11.00 -6.78
CA SER A 86 -8.27 11.65 -5.50
C SER A 86 -6.99 12.27 -4.99
N PHE A 87 -7.11 13.40 -4.31
CA PHE A 87 -6.01 14.11 -3.70
C PHE A 87 -6.28 14.31 -2.23
N SER A 88 -5.28 14.12 -1.40
CA SER A 88 -5.31 14.42 0.03
C SER A 88 -4.04 15.16 0.42
N ASP A 89 -4.17 16.09 1.36
CA ASP A 89 -3.06 16.84 1.90
C ASP A 89 -3.08 16.81 3.42
N GLU A 90 -1.99 16.36 4.02
CA GLU A 90 -1.82 16.22 5.46
C GLU A 90 -0.74 17.16 5.96
N PHE A 91 -1.12 18.04 6.89
CA PHE A 91 -0.19 18.92 7.59
C PHE A 91 -0.05 18.50 9.04
N ARG A 92 1.18 18.44 9.51
CA ARG A 92 1.48 18.14 10.90
C ARG A 92 2.54 19.09 11.44
N ILE A 93 2.25 19.76 12.56
CA ILE A 93 3.27 20.55 13.26
C ILE A 93 4.14 19.60 14.08
N ASP A 94 5.43 19.77 13.94
CA ASP A 94 6.40 19.13 14.82
C ASP A 94 6.45 19.89 16.15
N ASP A 95 5.92 19.25 17.19
CA ASP A 95 5.83 19.81 18.54
C ASP A 95 7.17 20.17 19.17
N GLU A 96 8.22 19.44 18.80
CA GLU A 96 9.54 19.62 19.38
C GLU A 96 10.23 20.88 18.83
N THR A 97 9.81 21.35 17.65
CA THR A 97 10.41 22.51 16.97
C THR A 97 9.73 23.84 17.29
N MET A 98 8.54 23.83 17.89
CA MET A 98 7.77 25.04 18.10
C MET A 98 8.41 25.99 19.12
N GLN A 99 8.80 27.16 18.65
CA GLN A 99 9.30 28.28 19.44
C GLN A 99 8.34 29.46 19.34
N ALA A 100 7.90 30.01 20.45
CA ALA A 100 6.95 31.11 20.50
C ALA A 100 7.30 32.11 21.63
N GLY A 101 8.51 32.65 21.59
CA GLY A 101 8.99 33.62 22.54
C GLY A 101 9.05 33.10 23.99
N ASP A 102 9.35 34.04 24.94
CA ASP A 102 9.49 33.74 26.36
C ASP A 102 8.15 33.71 27.13
N VAL A 103 7.00 33.89 26.47
CA VAL A 103 5.70 33.98 27.14
C VAL A 103 5.11 32.59 27.31
N GLN A 104 5.07 32.13 28.57
CA GLN A 104 4.55 30.82 28.92
C GLN A 104 3.09 30.61 28.42
N GLY A 105 2.89 29.56 27.63
CA GLY A 105 1.59 29.20 27.06
C GLY A 105 1.32 29.75 25.67
N THR A 106 2.15 30.61 25.10
CA THR A 106 1.95 31.17 23.76
C THR A 106 2.06 30.07 22.68
N ALA A 107 3.01 29.17 22.80
CA ALA A 107 3.18 28.03 21.89
C ALA A 107 1.92 27.13 21.85
N ALA A 108 1.38 26.77 23.02
CA ALA A 108 0.17 25.95 23.08
C ALA A 108 -1.07 26.65 22.48
N TYR A 109 -1.14 27.99 22.57
CA TYR A 109 -2.21 28.75 21.95
C TYR A 109 -2.05 28.83 20.43
N ILE A 110 -0.85 29.07 19.92
CA ILE A 110 -0.55 29.09 18.49
C ILE A 110 -0.89 27.72 17.91
N ARG A 111 -0.43 26.64 18.52
CA ARG A 111 -0.71 25.28 18.11
C ARG A 111 -2.22 24.97 18.02
N ALA A 112 -2.95 25.17 19.16
CA ALA A 112 -4.38 24.86 19.19
C ALA A 112 -5.17 25.59 18.10
N GLY A 113 -4.71 26.75 17.72
CA GLY A 113 -5.34 27.50 16.69
C GLY A 113 -4.92 27.08 15.28
N ILE A 114 -3.69 26.62 15.07
CA ILE A 114 -3.26 26.02 13.80
C ILE A 114 -4.01 24.71 13.56
N ASP A 115 -4.09 23.84 14.58
CA ASP A 115 -4.85 22.58 14.52
C ASP A 115 -6.33 22.82 14.17
N ASP A 116 -6.96 23.85 14.77
CA ASP A 116 -8.37 24.23 14.50
C ASP A 116 -8.56 24.65 13.04
N LYS A 117 -7.59 25.35 12.47
CA LYS A 117 -7.64 25.85 11.08
C LYS A 117 -7.17 24.87 10.03
N LEU A 118 -6.20 24.01 10.32
CA LEU A 118 -5.85 22.90 9.42
C LEU A 118 -7.05 21.99 9.16
N GLY A 119 -7.95 21.83 10.17
CA GLY A 119 -9.22 21.12 9.99
C GLY A 119 -10.22 21.80 9.06
N GLU A 120 -10.17 23.14 8.90
CA GLU A 120 -11.07 23.91 8.03
C GLU A 120 -10.53 24.08 6.59
N VAL A 121 -9.24 23.84 6.37
CA VAL A 121 -8.53 24.09 5.10
C VAL A 121 -8.53 22.89 4.17
N ARG A 122 -9.04 21.78 4.62
CA ARG A 122 -9.09 20.53 3.84
C ARG A 122 -10.19 20.60 2.78
N ASP A 123 -9.87 21.17 1.64
CA ASP A 123 -10.66 20.97 0.42
C ASP A 123 -10.17 19.71 -0.30
N ASP A 124 -10.86 18.67 -0.02
CA ASP A 124 -10.71 17.39 -0.65
C ASP A 124 -11.26 17.44 -2.09
N PHE A 125 -10.57 16.91 -3.10
CA PHE A 125 -11.18 16.76 -4.41
C PHE A 125 -11.03 15.33 -4.96
N SER A 126 -12.03 14.93 -5.70
CA SER A 126 -11.94 13.76 -6.56
C SER A 126 -12.40 14.12 -7.97
N THR A 127 -11.88 13.38 -8.94
CA THR A 127 -12.37 13.42 -10.32
C THR A 127 -12.95 12.07 -10.70
N GLU A 128 -13.93 12.10 -11.58
CA GLU A 128 -14.48 10.88 -12.16
C GLU A 128 -13.58 10.39 -13.31
N PHE A 129 -13.80 9.14 -13.73
CA PHE A 129 -13.12 8.59 -14.90
C PHE A 129 -13.36 9.43 -16.15
N GLY A 130 -12.28 9.72 -16.90
CA GLY A 130 -12.33 10.51 -18.12
C GLY A 130 -12.36 12.02 -17.93
N GLU A 131 -12.44 12.52 -16.72
CA GLU A 131 -12.30 13.94 -16.43
C GLU A 131 -10.87 14.41 -16.61
N ASP A 132 -10.70 15.67 -17.05
CA ASP A 132 -9.41 16.29 -17.18
C ASP A 132 -8.94 16.86 -15.84
N PHE A 133 -7.88 16.29 -15.31
CA PHE A 133 -7.23 16.74 -14.08
C PHE A 133 -5.84 17.38 -14.31
N SER A 134 -5.45 17.63 -15.57
CA SER A 134 -4.12 18.16 -15.89
C SER A 134 -3.79 19.49 -15.20
N GLY A 135 -4.80 20.30 -14.90
CA GLY A 135 -4.65 21.56 -14.14
C GLY A 135 -4.66 21.38 -12.61
N ARG A 136 -4.87 20.17 -12.10
CA ARG A 136 -4.95 19.86 -10.67
C ARG A 136 -3.85 18.90 -10.20
N LEU A 137 -3.35 18.06 -11.08
CA LEU A 137 -2.25 17.16 -10.80
C LEU A 137 -0.93 17.93 -10.82
N TRP A 138 -0.19 17.86 -9.76
CA TRP A 138 1.20 18.34 -9.74
C TRP A 138 2.06 17.33 -10.51
N ALA A 139 2.11 17.53 -11.83
CA ALA A 139 3.00 16.72 -12.65
C ALA A 139 4.44 17.13 -12.35
N PRO A 140 5.32 16.23 -11.91
CA PRO A 140 6.65 16.61 -11.49
C PRO A 140 7.48 17.08 -12.70
N GLU A 141 7.88 18.36 -12.71
CA GLU A 141 8.83 18.90 -13.68
C GLU A 141 10.27 18.66 -13.22
N ILE A 142 10.72 17.42 -13.32
CA ILE A 142 11.97 16.92 -12.75
C ILE A 142 13.02 16.73 -13.84
N THR A 143 14.25 17.17 -13.54
CA THR A 143 15.45 16.75 -14.29
C THR A 143 16.38 15.93 -13.39
N PRO A 144 17.30 15.13 -13.94
CA PRO A 144 18.25 14.38 -13.12
C PRO A 144 19.12 15.22 -12.20
N ASP A 145 19.36 16.50 -12.57
CA ASP A 145 20.16 17.43 -11.78
C ASP A 145 19.40 17.98 -10.54
N ASP A 146 18.07 17.94 -10.57
CA ASP A 146 17.23 18.37 -9.44
C ASP A 146 17.21 17.35 -8.31
N ILE A 147 17.57 16.10 -8.58
CA ILE A 147 17.45 14.96 -7.67
C ILE A 147 18.82 14.58 -7.11
N THR A 148 18.94 14.59 -5.80
CA THR A 148 20.17 14.24 -5.08
C THR A 148 20.37 12.74 -5.01
N SER A 149 19.30 11.98 -4.70
CA SER A 149 19.28 10.51 -4.69
C SER A 149 17.93 9.96 -5.10
N ALA A 150 17.93 8.70 -5.53
CA ALA A 150 16.71 7.97 -5.89
C ALA A 150 16.80 6.55 -5.36
N GLU A 151 15.67 6.04 -4.87
CA GLU A 151 15.54 4.71 -4.29
C GLU A 151 14.41 3.96 -5.00
N LEU A 152 14.66 2.66 -5.27
CA LEU A 152 13.68 1.75 -5.84
C LEU A 152 13.43 0.60 -4.87
N ASN A 153 12.19 0.43 -4.44
CA ASN A 153 11.76 -0.68 -3.60
C ASN A 153 10.67 -1.48 -4.32
N TYR A 154 10.92 -2.76 -4.59
CA TYR A 154 9.97 -3.70 -5.17
C TYR A 154 10.21 -5.14 -4.71
N ASP A 155 11.26 -5.37 -3.95
CA ASP A 155 11.62 -6.69 -3.44
C ASP A 155 11.19 -6.88 -2.00
N TYR A 156 10.91 -8.12 -1.64
CA TYR A 156 10.71 -8.53 -0.26
C TYR A 156 11.17 -9.97 -0.08
N TRP A 157 11.47 -10.34 1.16
CA TRP A 157 11.88 -11.70 1.52
C TRP A 157 10.76 -12.44 2.20
N LYS A 158 10.50 -13.67 1.78
CA LYS A 158 9.48 -14.53 2.35
C LYS A 158 10.08 -15.64 3.16
N CYS A 159 9.65 -15.78 4.42
CA CYS A 159 10.09 -16.87 5.29
C CYS A 159 9.55 -18.23 4.77
N PRO A 160 10.42 -19.24 4.56
CA PRO A 160 9.98 -20.54 4.03
C PRO A 160 9.14 -21.36 5.01
N ALA A 161 9.21 -21.06 6.31
CA ALA A 161 8.53 -21.86 7.35
C ALA A 161 7.16 -21.30 7.73
N CYS A 162 7.01 -19.98 7.91
CA CYS A 162 5.76 -19.36 8.35
C CYS A 162 5.12 -18.43 7.32
N GLY A 163 5.82 -18.15 6.21
CA GLY A 163 5.31 -17.29 5.15
C GLY A 163 5.40 -15.79 5.44
N LYS A 164 6.01 -15.36 6.57
CA LYS A 164 6.17 -13.93 6.89
C LYS A 164 7.00 -13.23 5.82
N ASP A 165 6.54 -12.06 5.41
CA ASP A 165 7.23 -11.18 4.48
C ASP A 165 8.05 -10.13 5.24
N THR A 166 9.24 -9.77 4.73
CA THR A 166 10.13 -8.73 5.27
C THR A 166 10.80 -7.98 4.12
N ASP A 167 10.92 -6.67 4.22
CA ASP A 167 11.54 -5.86 3.15
C ASP A 167 13.06 -6.07 3.06
N GLU A 168 13.70 -6.47 4.15
CA GLU A 168 15.13 -6.81 4.18
C GLU A 168 15.32 -8.30 4.47
N LEU A 169 16.44 -8.88 4.01
CA LEU A 169 16.82 -10.24 4.34
C LEU A 169 17.11 -10.36 5.84
N PRO A 170 16.27 -11.05 6.62
CA PRO A 170 16.49 -11.15 8.06
C PRO A 170 17.54 -12.22 8.38
N GLU A 171 18.34 -12.01 9.41
CA GLU A 171 19.21 -13.06 9.98
C GLU A 171 18.39 -14.18 10.61
N VAL A 172 17.26 -13.82 11.21
CA VAL A 172 16.31 -14.72 11.89
C VAL A 172 14.90 -14.21 11.66
N CYS A 173 13.98 -15.09 11.30
CA CYS A 173 12.56 -14.73 11.24
C CYS A 173 12.03 -14.43 12.64
N GLU A 174 11.51 -13.26 12.86
CA GLU A 174 11.00 -12.80 14.15
C GLU A 174 9.83 -13.66 14.68
N ASP A 175 8.99 -14.18 13.75
CA ASP A 175 7.79 -14.93 14.13
C ASP A 175 8.06 -16.40 14.46
N CYS A 176 8.99 -17.06 13.75
CA CYS A 176 9.19 -18.51 13.88
C CYS A 176 10.63 -18.95 14.16
N GLY A 177 11.59 -18.02 14.22
CA GLY A 177 12.99 -18.29 14.51
C GLY A 177 13.78 -18.97 13.38
N THR A 178 13.24 -19.07 12.17
CA THR A 178 13.94 -19.62 10.99
C THR A 178 15.15 -18.75 10.62
N LYS A 179 16.31 -19.35 10.36
CA LYS A 179 17.59 -18.66 10.12
C LYS A 179 18.10 -18.75 8.69
N ALA A 180 17.45 -19.50 7.81
CA ALA A 180 17.92 -19.72 6.45
C ALA A 180 16.78 -20.07 5.48
N GLY A 181 17.07 -20.01 4.18
CA GLY A 181 16.15 -20.44 3.12
C GLY A 181 15.07 -19.40 2.76
N PHE A 182 15.23 -18.14 3.18
CA PHE A 182 14.33 -17.05 2.75
C PHE A 182 14.28 -16.93 1.23
N LEU A 183 13.06 -16.75 0.71
CA LEU A 183 12.82 -16.63 -0.72
C LEU A 183 12.67 -15.15 -1.08
N LEU A 184 13.50 -14.66 -2.00
CA LEU A 184 13.30 -13.34 -2.60
C LEU A 184 12.03 -13.37 -3.46
N LYS A 185 11.14 -12.43 -3.24
CA LYS A 185 9.92 -12.20 -4.00
C LYS A 185 9.88 -10.75 -4.49
N HIS A 186 9.07 -10.50 -5.49
CA HIS A 186 8.88 -9.18 -6.06
C HIS A 186 7.46 -8.70 -5.81
N LYS A 187 7.32 -7.45 -5.38
CA LYS A 187 6.03 -6.76 -5.26
C LYS A 187 5.47 -6.49 -6.66
N ASP A 188 4.15 -6.36 -6.77
CA ASP A 188 3.51 -6.01 -8.05
C ASP A 188 3.70 -4.55 -8.42
N ASN A 189 4.10 -3.73 -7.46
CA ASN A 189 4.36 -2.32 -7.64
C ASN A 189 5.83 -1.99 -7.44
N TYR A 190 6.36 -1.08 -8.27
CA TYR A 190 7.55 -0.32 -7.95
C TYR A 190 7.18 0.83 -7.02
N THR A 191 7.91 0.99 -5.91
CA THR A 191 7.89 2.20 -5.10
C THR A 191 9.19 2.93 -5.36
N ILE A 192 9.11 4.08 -6.00
CA ILE A 192 10.26 4.91 -6.37
C ILE A 192 10.21 6.19 -5.56
N THR A 193 11.24 6.43 -4.75
CA THR A 193 11.39 7.65 -3.95
C THR A 193 12.53 8.48 -4.50
N LEU A 194 12.26 9.73 -4.83
CA LEU A 194 13.23 10.72 -5.31
C LEU A 194 13.44 11.75 -4.21
N HIS A 195 14.69 12.00 -3.85
CA HIS A 195 15.06 13.02 -2.86
C HIS A 195 15.67 14.23 -3.56
N ALA A 196 15.23 15.42 -3.21
CA ALA A 196 15.73 16.67 -3.76
C ALA A 196 16.53 17.46 -2.71
N ALA A 197 17.26 18.49 -3.17
CA ALA A 197 17.97 19.39 -2.28
C ALA A 197 17.02 20.37 -1.59
N ASP A 198 17.42 20.82 -0.39
CA ASP A 198 16.70 21.84 0.36
C ASP A 198 16.46 23.10 -0.48
N ALA A 199 15.34 23.76 -0.25
CA ALA A 199 14.93 24.98 -0.92
C ALA A 199 14.59 26.08 0.09
N VAL A 200 14.61 27.34 -0.36
CA VAL A 200 14.23 28.50 0.46
C VAL A 200 13.17 29.34 -0.24
N SER A 201 12.31 29.96 0.55
CA SER A 201 11.33 30.93 0.02
C SER A 201 11.83 32.38 0.17
N PRO A 202 11.61 33.23 -0.84
CA PRO A 202 10.94 32.93 -2.09
C PRO A 202 11.80 32.06 -3.01
N ALA A 203 11.20 31.01 -3.57
CA ALA A 203 11.91 30.13 -4.48
C ALA A 203 12.27 30.86 -5.79
N ALA A 204 13.48 30.58 -6.30
CA ALA A 204 13.82 31.06 -7.63
C ALA A 204 12.85 30.46 -8.67
N PRO A 205 12.26 31.25 -9.60
CA PRO A 205 11.23 30.76 -10.52
C PRO A 205 11.64 29.56 -11.37
N ALA A 206 12.94 29.40 -11.61
CA ALA A 206 13.50 28.28 -12.38
C ALA A 206 13.96 27.10 -11.49
N SER A 207 13.79 27.19 -10.18
CA SER A 207 14.17 26.09 -9.28
C SER A 207 13.24 24.90 -9.46
N PHE A 208 13.75 23.71 -9.16
CA PHE A 208 12.93 22.48 -9.09
C PHE A 208 11.70 22.67 -8.21
N PHE A 209 11.90 23.24 -7.03
CA PHE A 209 10.83 23.50 -6.07
C PHE A 209 9.73 24.40 -6.66
N ALA A 210 10.10 25.50 -7.31
CA ALA A 210 9.12 26.41 -7.95
C ALA A 210 8.34 25.72 -9.08
N ARG A 211 8.99 24.84 -9.86
CA ARG A 211 8.35 24.11 -10.95
C ARG A 211 7.41 23.01 -10.48
N SER A 212 7.77 22.30 -9.40
CA SER A 212 7.04 21.09 -8.96
C SER A 212 6.03 21.36 -7.86
N PHE A 213 6.28 22.33 -6.98
CA PHE A 213 5.44 22.62 -5.80
C PHE A 213 4.67 23.94 -5.91
N HIS A 214 4.94 24.76 -6.94
CA HIS A 214 4.25 26.05 -7.17
C HIS A 214 4.12 26.94 -5.92
N PRO A 215 5.22 27.21 -5.18
CA PRO A 215 5.16 27.98 -3.96
C PRO A 215 4.67 29.40 -4.23
N LEU A 216 3.91 29.96 -3.28
CA LEU A 216 3.47 31.33 -3.39
C LEU A 216 4.66 32.31 -3.40
N SER A 217 4.54 33.36 -4.17
CA SER A 217 5.52 34.43 -4.18
C SER A 217 5.52 35.21 -2.86
N GLU A 218 6.63 35.87 -2.54
CA GLU A 218 6.73 36.75 -1.37
C GLU A 218 5.62 37.84 -1.36
N ALA A 219 5.20 38.30 -2.52
CA ALA A 219 4.13 39.32 -2.67
C ALA A 219 2.77 38.73 -2.23
N GLU A 220 2.45 37.52 -2.64
CA GLU A 220 1.22 36.82 -2.23
C GLU A 220 1.22 36.55 -0.75
N ILE A 221 2.35 36.11 -0.20
CA ILE A 221 2.54 35.89 1.25
C ILE A 221 2.25 37.17 2.02
N ASN A 222 2.93 38.24 1.65
CA ASN A 222 2.77 39.53 2.32
C ASN A 222 1.35 40.07 2.16
N GLN A 223 0.66 39.77 1.05
CA GLN A 223 -0.74 40.17 0.84
C GLN A 223 -1.66 39.39 1.83
N LEU A 224 -1.46 38.10 1.95
CA LEU A 224 -2.20 37.26 2.89
C LEU A 224 -2.01 37.71 4.35
N ILE A 225 -0.78 38.08 4.74
CA ILE A 225 -0.50 38.66 6.06
C ILE A 225 -1.26 39.95 6.26
N ARG A 226 -1.23 40.85 5.26
CA ARG A 226 -1.97 42.16 5.32
C ARG A 226 -3.47 41.95 5.47
N ASP A 227 -4.05 41.07 4.71
CA ASP A 227 -5.50 40.86 4.67
C ASP A 227 -6.05 40.22 5.97
N ASN A 228 -5.24 39.44 6.66
CA ASN A 228 -5.69 38.65 7.79
C ASN A 228 -5.06 39.04 9.14
N ALA A 229 -3.93 39.71 9.13
CA ALA A 229 -3.19 40.03 10.35
C ALA A 229 -2.99 41.53 10.60
N SER A 230 -3.28 42.38 9.63
CA SER A 230 -3.08 43.84 9.77
C SER A 230 -3.87 44.39 10.97
N GLY A 231 -3.16 45.09 11.84
CA GLY A 231 -3.74 45.72 13.03
C GLY A 231 -3.55 44.96 14.33
N TRP A 232 -2.92 43.80 14.30
CA TRP A 232 -2.54 43.07 15.52
C TRP A 232 -1.19 42.33 15.45
N PHE A 233 -0.66 42.08 14.25
CA PHE A 233 0.57 41.36 14.02
C PHE A 233 1.28 41.91 12.77
N GLU A 234 2.60 42.07 12.85
CA GLU A 234 3.49 42.45 11.74
C GLU A 234 4.74 41.58 11.78
N CYS A 235 5.22 41.13 10.64
CA CYS A 235 6.52 40.48 10.52
C CYS A 235 7.58 41.56 10.37
N GLY A 236 8.25 41.93 11.46
CA GLY A 236 9.13 43.10 11.56
C GLY A 236 10.29 43.10 10.56
N ASN A 237 11.00 42.02 10.39
CA ASN A 237 12.07 41.81 9.43
C ASN A 237 11.71 40.89 8.28
N GLY A 238 10.40 40.67 8.04
CA GLY A 238 9.91 39.66 7.12
C GLY A 238 9.83 38.29 7.78
N PHE A 239 9.80 37.26 6.97
CA PHE A 239 9.80 35.88 7.39
C PHE A 239 10.82 35.08 6.57
N ALA A 240 11.28 33.96 7.12
CA ALA A 240 12.10 33.01 6.41
C ALA A 240 11.39 31.65 6.40
N ILE A 241 11.38 30.99 5.25
CA ILE A 241 10.89 29.64 5.07
C ILE A 241 11.99 28.82 4.39
N THR A 242 12.34 27.69 5.00
CA THR A 242 13.27 26.71 4.44
C THR A 242 12.53 25.41 4.29
N TYR A 243 12.60 24.82 3.12
CA TYR A 243 12.02 23.50 2.81
C TYR A 243 13.12 22.48 2.84
N ARG A 244 12.93 21.43 3.63
CA ARG A 244 13.87 20.32 3.79
C ARG A 244 13.19 19.00 3.54
N ASN A 245 14.00 17.95 3.38
CA ASN A 245 13.50 16.58 3.19
C ASN A 245 12.49 16.49 2.05
N LEU A 246 12.77 17.17 0.93
CA LEU A 246 11.91 17.16 -0.25
C LEU A 246 11.93 15.77 -0.89
N GLU A 247 10.79 15.09 -0.87
CA GLU A 247 10.64 13.77 -1.44
C GLU A 247 9.46 13.71 -2.42
N ILE A 248 9.65 12.98 -3.52
CA ILE A 248 8.58 12.55 -4.42
C ILE A 248 8.58 11.03 -4.43
N CYS A 249 7.50 10.44 -3.92
CA CYS A 249 7.31 9.00 -3.91
C CYS A 249 6.22 8.61 -4.90
N ALA A 250 6.57 7.81 -5.90
CA ALA A 250 5.64 7.27 -6.88
C ALA A 250 5.49 5.76 -6.70
N VAL A 251 4.26 5.28 -6.62
CA VAL A 251 3.92 3.86 -6.67
C VAL A 251 3.36 3.56 -8.06
N VAL A 252 4.00 2.66 -8.79
CA VAL A 252 3.63 2.32 -10.17
C VAL A 252 3.50 0.80 -10.30
N ASN A 253 2.36 0.34 -10.82
CA ASN A 253 2.16 -1.08 -11.10
C ASN A 253 3.08 -1.52 -12.26
N ARG A 254 3.99 -2.44 -11.98
CA ARG A 254 5.04 -2.88 -12.92
C ARG A 254 4.52 -3.75 -14.07
N LEU A 255 3.29 -4.27 -13.98
CA LEU A 255 2.66 -5.08 -15.00
C LEU A 255 1.93 -4.23 -16.04
N THR A 256 1.40 -3.09 -15.61
CA THR A 256 0.56 -2.21 -16.44
C THR A 256 1.18 -0.85 -16.71
N ASP A 257 2.29 -0.50 -16.04
CA ASP A 257 2.91 0.84 -16.02
C ASP A 257 1.90 1.94 -15.63
N GLN A 258 0.93 1.59 -14.80
CA GLN A 258 -0.08 2.50 -14.28
C GLN A 258 0.39 3.05 -12.95
N ILE A 259 0.41 4.38 -12.80
CA ILE A 259 0.67 5.01 -11.52
C ILE A 259 -0.50 4.74 -10.57
N VAL A 260 -0.19 4.28 -9.35
CA VAL A 260 -1.15 3.99 -8.29
C VAL A 260 -1.25 5.17 -7.35
N SER A 261 -0.11 5.76 -6.97
CA SER A 261 -0.08 6.98 -6.18
C SER A 261 1.16 7.81 -6.48
N LEU A 262 1.03 9.12 -6.26
CA LEU A 262 2.13 10.08 -6.31
C LEU A 262 2.05 10.94 -5.06
N THR A 263 3.10 10.92 -4.24
CA THR A 263 3.17 11.61 -2.97
C THR A 263 4.32 12.60 -2.99
N TYR A 264 4.06 13.82 -2.54
CA TYR A 264 5.06 14.83 -2.23
C TYR A 264 5.11 15.00 -0.73
N SER A 265 6.31 14.98 -0.15
CA SER A 265 6.50 15.23 1.27
C SER A 265 7.65 16.19 1.50
N GLU A 266 7.48 17.07 2.48
CA GLU A 266 8.46 18.07 2.83
C GLU A 266 8.32 18.52 4.28
N ASP A 267 9.44 19.03 4.82
CA ASP A 267 9.48 19.75 6.09
C ASP A 267 9.65 21.24 5.78
N CYS A 268 8.71 22.05 6.24
CA CYS A 268 8.72 23.50 6.09
C CYS A 268 9.11 24.17 7.42
N ASP A 269 10.34 24.66 7.51
CA ASP A 269 10.81 25.43 8.66
C ASP A 269 10.44 26.92 8.46
N PHE A 270 9.49 27.38 9.26
CA PHE A 270 9.08 28.77 9.30
C PHE A 270 9.74 29.51 10.46
N SER A 271 10.19 30.76 10.22
CA SER A 271 10.66 31.64 11.27
C SER A 271 10.40 33.12 10.96
N THR A 272 10.05 33.89 11.98
CA THR A 272 9.86 35.34 11.91
C THR A 272 10.03 36.01 13.27
N ASP A 273 10.37 37.32 13.27
CA ASP A 273 10.20 38.19 14.41
C ASP A 273 8.82 38.82 14.36
N ALA A 274 7.91 38.28 15.15
CA ALA A 274 6.52 38.70 15.22
C ALA A 274 6.37 39.95 16.11
N SER A 275 6.04 41.08 15.54
CA SER A 275 5.75 42.31 16.29
C SER A 275 4.24 42.45 16.49
N PHE A 276 3.81 42.39 17.73
CA PHE A 276 2.40 42.56 18.09
C PHE A 276 2.03 44.05 18.17
N VAL A 277 0.94 44.44 17.52
CA VAL A 277 0.49 45.84 17.42
C VAL A 277 -0.93 46.04 17.95
N GLY A 278 -1.39 47.27 18.03
CA GLY A 278 -2.73 47.60 18.51
C GLY A 278 -2.96 47.14 19.95
N LYS A 279 -4.04 46.46 20.22
CA LYS A 279 -4.40 45.97 21.57
C LYS A 279 -3.47 44.87 22.09
N TYR A 280 -2.63 44.29 21.26
CA TYR A 280 -1.66 43.26 21.61
C TYR A 280 -0.22 43.80 21.72
N ALA A 281 -0.01 45.10 21.55
CA ALA A 281 1.30 45.72 21.57
C ALA A 281 2.10 45.46 22.87
N ALA A 282 1.41 45.14 23.99
CA ALA A 282 2.04 44.77 25.23
C ALA A 282 2.83 43.45 25.19
N LEU A 283 2.63 42.62 24.15
CA LEU A 283 3.41 41.39 23.94
C LEU A 283 4.78 41.68 23.31
N GLY A 284 4.96 42.89 22.72
CA GLY A 284 6.22 43.28 22.09
C GLY A 284 6.53 42.46 20.84
N THR A 285 7.82 42.34 20.55
CA THR A 285 8.32 41.49 19.47
C THR A 285 8.74 40.14 20.02
N GLN A 286 8.31 39.06 19.41
CA GLN A 286 8.61 37.68 19.80
C GLN A 286 9.19 36.94 18.59
N ALA A 287 10.23 36.15 18.81
CA ALA A 287 10.68 35.19 17.83
C ALA A 287 9.67 34.03 17.77
N VAL A 288 9.17 33.74 16.57
CA VAL A 288 8.24 32.62 16.32
C VAL A 288 8.85 31.73 15.26
N GLY A 289 8.90 30.43 15.54
CA GLY A 289 9.41 29.44 14.60
C GLY A 289 8.78 28.08 14.87
N PHE A 290 8.64 27.27 13.85
CA PHE A 290 8.19 25.88 13.93
C PHE A 290 8.43 25.17 12.61
N THR A 291 8.41 23.85 12.66
CA THR A 291 8.43 22.98 11.47
C THR A 291 7.03 22.45 11.22
N LEU A 292 6.61 22.53 9.98
CA LEU A 292 5.41 21.90 9.46
C LEU A 292 5.83 20.76 8.53
N ASN A 293 5.38 19.55 8.84
CA ASN A 293 5.51 18.42 7.91
C ASN A 293 4.28 18.43 7.00
N GLU A 294 4.50 18.43 5.71
CA GLU A 294 3.47 18.38 4.67
C GLU A 294 3.57 17.07 3.91
N LYS A 295 2.41 16.47 3.59
CA LYS A 295 2.32 15.29 2.77
C LYS A 295 1.12 15.37 1.85
N ALA A 296 1.36 15.78 0.61
CA ALA A 296 0.36 15.84 -0.44
C ALA A 296 0.36 14.54 -1.25
N LYS A 297 -0.80 13.88 -1.36
CA LYS A 297 -0.93 12.58 -2.01
C LYS A 297 -2.01 12.59 -3.08
N PHE A 298 -1.66 12.10 -4.26
CA PHE A 298 -2.56 11.80 -5.37
C PHE A 298 -2.72 10.29 -5.46
N ASP A 299 -3.94 9.78 -5.34
CA ASP A 299 -4.28 8.37 -5.55
C ASP A 299 -5.06 8.22 -6.86
N PHE A 300 -4.62 7.27 -7.69
CA PHE A 300 -5.18 7.00 -9.01
C PHE A 300 -5.97 5.70 -8.99
N THR A 301 -7.25 5.77 -9.32
CA THR A 301 -8.09 4.60 -9.52
C THR A 301 -8.27 4.35 -11.00
N TRP A 302 -7.73 3.23 -11.49
CA TRP A 302 -7.82 2.85 -12.90
C TRP A 302 -9.08 2.04 -13.14
N PRO A 303 -9.72 2.23 -14.31
CA PRO A 303 -10.85 1.38 -14.67
C PRO A 303 -10.42 -0.09 -14.77
N GLY A 304 -11.20 -0.96 -14.18
CA GLY A 304 -10.88 -2.39 -14.16
C GLY A 304 -12.06 -3.23 -13.72
N ILE A 305 -11.94 -4.54 -13.93
CA ILE A 305 -12.86 -5.58 -13.46
C ILE A 305 -12.06 -6.71 -12.85
N THR A 306 -12.56 -7.31 -11.79
CA THR A 306 -12.00 -8.49 -11.14
C THR A 306 -13.04 -9.59 -11.01
N THR A 307 -12.56 -10.80 -10.77
CA THR A 307 -13.32 -11.95 -10.32
C THR A 307 -12.40 -12.82 -9.45
N GLU A 308 -12.90 -13.90 -8.88
CA GLU A 308 -12.09 -14.86 -8.14
C GLU A 308 -10.97 -15.43 -9.02
N GLU A 309 -9.76 -15.61 -8.47
CA GLU A 309 -8.61 -16.11 -9.24
C GLU A 309 -8.73 -17.59 -9.58
N GLU A 310 -9.22 -18.39 -8.63
CA GLU A 310 -9.36 -19.83 -8.76
C GLU A 310 -10.73 -20.31 -8.25
N LEU A 311 -11.27 -21.32 -8.90
CA LEU A 311 -12.50 -22.01 -8.49
C LEU A 311 -12.32 -23.52 -8.62
N VAL A 312 -12.52 -24.27 -7.55
CA VAL A 312 -12.43 -25.72 -7.55
C VAL A 312 -13.82 -26.32 -7.45
N LEU A 313 -14.20 -27.15 -8.42
CA LEU A 313 -15.50 -27.78 -8.50
C LEU A 313 -15.38 -29.31 -8.66
N GLU A 314 -16.33 -30.03 -8.10
CA GLU A 314 -16.53 -31.44 -8.44
C GLU A 314 -17.37 -31.58 -9.71
N PRO A 315 -17.23 -32.71 -10.45
CA PRO A 315 -18.09 -32.97 -11.63
C PRO A 315 -19.57 -32.88 -11.30
N GLY A 316 -20.28 -31.99 -12.01
CA GLY A 316 -21.71 -31.70 -11.84
C GLY A 316 -22.03 -30.63 -10.80
N GLN A 317 -21.04 -30.12 -10.05
CA GLN A 317 -21.22 -29.03 -9.11
C GLN A 317 -21.38 -27.70 -9.86
N THR A 318 -22.12 -26.78 -9.25
CA THR A 318 -22.27 -25.40 -9.73
C THR A 318 -21.93 -24.44 -8.61
N ASP A 319 -21.17 -23.41 -8.94
CA ASP A 319 -20.88 -22.28 -8.05
C ASP A 319 -20.91 -20.97 -8.86
N VAL A 320 -20.87 -19.82 -8.18
CA VAL A 320 -21.01 -18.51 -8.81
C VAL A 320 -19.73 -17.71 -8.67
N LEU A 321 -19.20 -17.22 -9.79
CA LEU A 321 -18.15 -16.19 -9.83
C LEU A 321 -18.81 -14.82 -9.75
N ARG A 322 -18.18 -13.91 -8.97
CA ARG A 322 -18.63 -12.53 -8.86
C ARG A 322 -17.65 -11.61 -9.57
N ALA A 323 -18.19 -10.69 -10.33
CA ALA A 323 -17.40 -9.64 -10.93
C ALA A 323 -17.51 -8.37 -10.09
N GLU A 324 -16.37 -7.74 -9.81
CA GLU A 324 -16.29 -6.44 -9.16
C GLU A 324 -15.61 -5.44 -10.08
N SER A 325 -16.00 -4.17 -10.02
CA SER A 325 -15.42 -3.12 -10.86
C SER A 325 -14.98 -1.92 -10.02
N THR A 326 -13.85 -1.35 -10.37
CA THR A 326 -13.41 -0.05 -9.86
C THR A 326 -14.26 1.10 -10.43
N CYS A 327 -15.01 0.87 -11.50
CA CYS A 327 -15.84 1.89 -12.17
C CYS A 327 -17.24 2.06 -11.55
N GLY A 328 -17.50 1.44 -10.41
CA GLY A 328 -18.80 1.50 -9.73
C GLY A 328 -19.59 0.19 -9.84
N LYS A 329 -20.90 0.28 -9.52
CA LYS A 329 -21.74 -0.92 -9.46
C LYS A 329 -22.03 -1.48 -10.85
N LEU A 330 -21.61 -2.74 -11.06
CA LEU A 330 -21.90 -3.49 -12.28
C LEU A 330 -23.36 -3.93 -12.36
N LYS A 331 -23.88 -4.00 -13.58
CA LYS A 331 -25.14 -4.68 -13.88
C LYS A 331 -24.84 -5.96 -14.66
N GLU A 332 -25.56 -7.03 -14.34
CA GLU A 332 -25.35 -8.35 -14.95
C GLU A 332 -25.45 -8.31 -16.49
N GLU A 333 -26.33 -7.47 -17.03
CA GLU A 333 -26.52 -7.26 -18.48
C GLU A 333 -25.33 -6.59 -19.18
N GLU A 334 -24.42 -5.98 -18.43
CA GLU A 334 -23.20 -5.34 -18.94
C GLU A 334 -22.01 -6.29 -18.98
N LEU A 335 -22.16 -7.50 -18.42
CA LEU A 335 -21.13 -8.50 -18.31
C LEU A 335 -21.26 -9.57 -19.40
N THR A 336 -20.12 -9.97 -19.95
CA THR A 336 -20.05 -11.09 -20.90
C THR A 336 -19.12 -12.17 -20.36
N TRP A 337 -19.71 -13.28 -19.91
CA TRP A 337 -18.98 -14.42 -19.39
C TRP A 337 -18.70 -15.44 -20.51
N LYS A 338 -17.50 -16.04 -20.50
CA LYS A 338 -17.04 -17.05 -21.45
C LYS A 338 -16.20 -18.11 -20.75
N SER A 339 -16.35 -19.38 -21.19
CA SER A 339 -15.45 -20.47 -20.79
C SER A 339 -14.50 -20.80 -21.95
N SER A 340 -13.23 -21.07 -21.65
CA SER A 340 -12.25 -21.52 -22.65
C SER A 340 -12.44 -22.97 -23.08
N ASP A 341 -13.09 -23.82 -22.25
CA ASP A 341 -13.44 -25.21 -22.58
C ASP A 341 -14.77 -25.60 -21.92
N GLU A 342 -15.88 -25.45 -22.67
CA GLU A 342 -17.21 -25.83 -22.20
C GLU A 342 -17.41 -27.33 -21.99
N SER A 343 -16.45 -28.16 -22.39
CA SER A 343 -16.47 -29.60 -22.08
C SER A 343 -16.02 -29.89 -20.66
N ILE A 344 -15.30 -28.95 -20.02
CA ILE A 344 -14.84 -28.99 -18.61
C ILE A 344 -15.83 -28.24 -17.72
N ALA A 345 -16.10 -26.96 -18.02
CA ALA A 345 -17.08 -26.17 -17.30
C ALA A 345 -17.75 -25.15 -18.20
N THR A 346 -19.05 -24.91 -17.98
CA THR A 346 -19.82 -23.86 -18.65
C THR A 346 -20.11 -22.73 -17.69
N VAL A 347 -20.26 -21.52 -18.20
CA VAL A 347 -20.67 -20.35 -17.41
C VAL A 347 -21.91 -19.72 -18.04
N ASN A 348 -22.87 -19.24 -17.25
CA ASN A 348 -24.03 -18.50 -17.74
C ASN A 348 -23.80 -16.96 -17.60
N HIS A 349 -24.78 -16.18 -18.04
CA HIS A 349 -24.71 -14.72 -18.03
C HIS A 349 -24.69 -14.09 -16.59
N GLU A 350 -25.12 -14.84 -15.60
CA GLU A 350 -25.11 -14.43 -14.17
C GLU A 350 -23.82 -14.83 -13.45
N GLY A 351 -22.84 -15.47 -14.15
CA GLY A 351 -21.58 -15.94 -13.55
C GLY A 351 -21.65 -17.32 -12.90
N TYR A 352 -22.78 -18.06 -13.02
CA TYR A 352 -22.85 -19.44 -12.51
C TYR A 352 -22.01 -20.38 -13.38
N VAL A 353 -20.97 -20.94 -12.78
CA VAL A 353 -20.08 -21.93 -13.41
C VAL A 353 -20.54 -23.32 -13.04
N THR A 354 -20.83 -24.14 -14.07
CA THR A 354 -21.26 -25.54 -13.90
C THR A 354 -20.21 -26.49 -14.45
N ALA A 355 -19.58 -27.26 -13.56
CA ALA A 355 -18.63 -28.30 -13.92
C ALA A 355 -19.28 -29.44 -14.69
N LYS A 356 -18.64 -29.91 -15.74
CA LYS A 356 -19.04 -31.10 -16.50
C LYS A 356 -18.46 -32.37 -15.87
N HIS A 357 -18.72 -33.52 -16.50
CA HIS A 357 -18.18 -34.77 -16.02
C HIS A 357 -16.70 -35.01 -16.35
N LYS A 358 -16.13 -34.18 -17.24
CA LYS A 358 -14.73 -34.22 -17.62
C LYS A 358 -13.92 -33.44 -16.61
N THR A 359 -12.98 -34.09 -15.92
CA THR A 359 -12.02 -33.43 -15.05
C THR A 359 -10.92 -32.72 -15.85
N GLY A 360 -10.37 -31.63 -15.30
CA GLY A 360 -9.34 -30.82 -15.94
C GLY A 360 -9.48 -29.36 -15.56
N ASP A 361 -8.71 -28.52 -16.23
CA ASP A 361 -8.66 -27.10 -15.98
C ASP A 361 -9.20 -26.33 -17.19
N CYS A 362 -9.94 -25.26 -16.94
CA CYS A 362 -10.32 -24.29 -17.95
C CYS A 362 -10.32 -22.88 -17.33
N THR A 363 -10.27 -21.87 -18.20
CA THR A 363 -10.36 -20.47 -17.77
C THR A 363 -11.76 -19.95 -18.06
N VAL A 364 -12.40 -19.36 -17.05
CA VAL A 364 -13.61 -18.56 -17.23
C VAL A 364 -13.20 -17.10 -17.24
N SER A 365 -13.63 -16.35 -18.26
CA SER A 365 -13.39 -14.91 -18.38
C SER A 365 -14.70 -14.14 -18.28
N VAL A 366 -14.60 -12.94 -17.71
CA VAL A 366 -15.65 -11.92 -17.73
C VAL A 366 -15.15 -10.67 -18.43
N GLU A 367 -15.94 -10.15 -19.36
CA GLU A 367 -15.67 -8.91 -20.09
C GLU A 367 -16.69 -7.85 -19.67
N TYR A 368 -16.20 -6.62 -19.47
CA TYR A 368 -16.97 -5.43 -19.15
C TYR A 368 -16.53 -4.28 -20.04
N THR A 369 -17.47 -3.56 -20.64
CA THR A 369 -17.18 -2.40 -21.48
C THR A 369 -17.44 -1.11 -20.71
N PHE A 370 -16.39 -0.32 -20.50
CA PHE A 370 -16.48 0.98 -19.86
C PHE A 370 -15.78 2.04 -20.73
N MET A 371 -16.45 3.17 -21.00
CA MET A 371 -15.95 4.26 -21.85
C MET A 371 -15.41 3.81 -23.21
N GLY A 372 -16.05 2.77 -23.80
CA GLY A 372 -15.67 2.22 -25.12
C GLY A 372 -14.45 1.29 -25.10
N LYS A 373 -13.84 1.01 -23.94
CA LYS A 373 -12.74 0.08 -23.74
C LYS A 373 -13.25 -1.18 -23.05
N ILE A 374 -12.78 -2.36 -23.48
CA ILE A 374 -13.12 -3.65 -22.87
C ILE A 374 -12.10 -3.98 -21.79
N TYR A 375 -12.57 -4.29 -20.60
CA TYR A 375 -11.81 -4.79 -19.46
C TYR A 375 -12.15 -6.25 -19.24
N THR A 376 -11.17 -7.08 -18.92
CA THR A 376 -11.34 -8.53 -18.79
C THR A 376 -10.71 -9.03 -17.51
N ALA A 377 -11.44 -9.85 -16.76
CA ALA A 377 -10.91 -10.64 -15.65
C ALA A 377 -11.06 -12.12 -15.94
N THR A 378 -10.25 -12.97 -15.31
CA THR A 378 -10.22 -14.41 -15.54
C THR A 378 -10.14 -15.16 -14.23
N CYS A 379 -10.84 -16.32 -14.18
CA CYS A 379 -10.79 -17.28 -13.11
C CYS A 379 -10.29 -18.63 -13.66
N LEU A 380 -9.32 -19.26 -13.00
CA LEU A 380 -8.88 -20.61 -13.31
C LEU A 380 -9.83 -21.62 -12.62
N VAL A 381 -10.57 -22.35 -13.40
CA VAL A 381 -11.56 -23.33 -12.93
C VAL A 381 -10.96 -24.73 -12.98
N HIS A 382 -10.84 -25.36 -11.83
CA HIS A 382 -10.37 -26.74 -11.67
C HIS A 382 -11.55 -27.67 -11.43
N VAL A 383 -11.82 -28.56 -12.36
CA VAL A 383 -12.80 -29.63 -12.14
C VAL A 383 -12.08 -30.89 -11.67
N LYS A 384 -12.20 -31.22 -10.39
CA LYS A 384 -11.46 -32.28 -9.70
C LYS A 384 -12.42 -33.19 -8.94
N VAL A 385 -12.09 -34.49 -8.91
CA VAL A 385 -12.69 -35.42 -7.95
C VAL A 385 -11.72 -35.54 -6.78
N PRO A 386 -12.09 -35.08 -5.59
CA PRO A 386 -11.20 -35.12 -4.44
C PRO A 386 -10.94 -36.57 -3.96
N ALA A 387 -9.89 -36.76 -3.19
CA ALA A 387 -9.73 -37.96 -2.36
C ALA A 387 -10.78 -37.90 -1.25
N GLU A 388 -11.36 -39.07 -0.90
CA GLU A 388 -12.31 -39.25 0.20
C GLU A 388 -11.70 -40.13 1.29
N GLU A 389 -10.72 -40.97 0.93
CA GLU A 389 -10.05 -41.90 1.84
C GLU A 389 -8.65 -42.24 1.31
N ILE A 390 -7.71 -42.44 2.22
CA ILE A 390 -6.43 -43.07 1.96
C ILE A 390 -6.24 -44.27 2.84
N SER A 391 -5.80 -45.41 2.26
CA SER A 391 -5.46 -46.61 2.96
C SER A 391 -4.04 -47.05 2.64
N ILE A 392 -3.41 -47.80 3.56
CA ILE A 392 -2.06 -48.33 3.42
C ILE A 392 -2.05 -49.85 3.61
N SER A 393 -1.07 -50.52 2.98
CA SER A 393 -0.96 -51.98 2.97
C SER A 393 -0.79 -52.61 4.34
N GLN A 394 -0.17 -51.90 5.29
CA GLN A 394 0.02 -52.36 6.67
C GLN A 394 -0.16 -51.17 7.64
N ARG A 395 -0.91 -51.39 8.72
CA ARG A 395 -1.08 -50.40 9.80
C ARG A 395 -0.11 -50.61 10.97
N LYS A 396 0.54 -51.75 11.03
CA LYS A 396 1.56 -52.06 12.03
C LYS A 396 2.64 -52.91 11.37
N LEU A 397 3.89 -52.59 11.68
CA LEU A 397 5.07 -53.32 11.23
C LEU A 397 6.01 -53.54 12.40
N LYS A 398 6.74 -54.66 12.36
CA LYS A 398 7.87 -54.94 13.24
C LYS A 398 9.08 -55.19 12.35
N LEU A 399 10.14 -54.42 12.53
CA LEU A 399 11.37 -54.49 11.73
C LEU A 399 12.58 -54.60 12.66
N SER A 400 13.63 -55.27 12.22
CA SER A 400 14.93 -55.21 12.90
C SER A 400 15.74 -54.02 12.36
N VAL A 401 16.68 -53.52 13.15
CA VAL A 401 17.61 -52.45 12.67
C VAL A 401 18.30 -52.92 11.39
N GLY A 402 18.24 -52.08 10.35
CA GLY A 402 18.76 -52.34 8.99
C GLY A 402 17.75 -52.97 8.04
N ASP A 403 16.59 -53.45 8.50
CA ASP A 403 15.55 -53.94 7.61
C ASP A 403 14.86 -52.85 6.83
N THR A 404 14.34 -53.24 5.65
CA THR A 404 13.53 -52.36 4.80
C THR A 404 12.17 -52.99 4.51
N TYR A 405 11.14 -52.19 4.39
CA TYR A 405 9.78 -52.59 3.99
C TYR A 405 9.11 -51.52 3.16
N THR A 406 8.49 -51.87 2.01
CA THR A 406 7.78 -50.92 1.17
C THR A 406 6.30 -50.97 1.48
N LEU A 407 5.76 -49.88 2.05
CA LEU A 407 4.33 -49.65 2.17
C LEU A 407 3.75 -49.28 0.82
N LYS A 408 2.50 -49.64 0.59
CA LYS A 408 1.70 -49.19 -0.57
C LYS A 408 0.53 -48.38 -0.06
N ALA A 409 0.30 -47.22 -0.64
CA ALA A 409 -0.87 -46.44 -0.36
C ALA A 409 -1.90 -46.58 -1.52
N LYS A 410 -3.17 -46.38 -1.17
CA LYS A 410 -4.28 -46.41 -2.10
C LYS A 410 -5.22 -45.26 -1.75
N VAL A 411 -5.45 -44.35 -2.70
CA VAL A 411 -6.40 -43.25 -2.61
C VAL A 411 -7.75 -43.71 -3.17
N GLU A 412 -8.80 -43.43 -2.46
CA GLU A 412 -10.19 -43.62 -2.91
C GLU A 412 -10.96 -42.29 -2.97
N PRO A 413 -11.94 -42.14 -3.89
CA PRO A 413 -12.40 -43.13 -4.87
C PRO A 413 -11.37 -43.34 -6.00
N LYS A 414 -11.44 -44.49 -6.66
CA LYS A 414 -10.56 -44.77 -7.82
C LYS A 414 -10.58 -43.71 -8.92
N LYS A 415 -11.65 -42.90 -8.97
CA LYS A 415 -11.80 -41.76 -9.88
C LYS A 415 -11.17 -40.45 -9.35
N ALA A 416 -10.61 -40.45 -8.13
CA ALA A 416 -9.92 -39.27 -7.60
C ALA A 416 -8.92 -38.71 -8.62
N THR A 417 -8.89 -37.38 -8.77
CA THR A 417 -8.06 -36.71 -9.79
C THR A 417 -6.57 -36.81 -9.45
N ILE A 418 -6.24 -36.63 -8.16
CA ILE A 418 -4.88 -36.76 -7.64
C ILE A 418 -4.84 -38.05 -6.81
N LYS A 419 -3.89 -38.92 -7.11
CA LYS A 419 -3.73 -40.22 -6.45
C LYS A 419 -2.34 -40.37 -5.84
N THR A 420 -1.51 -39.40 -6.00
CA THR A 420 -0.17 -39.35 -5.41
C THR A 420 -0.28 -39.13 -3.91
N VAL A 421 0.72 -39.62 -3.21
CA VAL A 421 0.83 -39.47 -1.76
C VAL A 421 2.24 -39.06 -1.38
N THR A 422 2.33 -38.20 -0.38
CA THR A 422 3.60 -37.85 0.25
C THR A 422 3.76 -38.64 1.53
N TRP A 423 4.96 -39.23 1.70
CA TRP A 423 5.33 -40.02 2.85
C TRP A 423 6.23 -39.24 3.78
N TYR A 424 6.02 -39.39 5.10
CA TYR A 424 6.95 -38.85 6.10
C TYR A 424 6.93 -39.68 7.40
N SER A 425 8.02 -39.57 8.14
CA SER A 425 8.24 -40.23 9.44
C SER A 425 8.15 -39.16 10.54
N ASP A 426 7.53 -39.44 11.66
CA ASP A 426 7.54 -38.53 12.80
C ASP A 426 8.88 -38.60 13.59
N ASN A 427 9.72 -39.61 13.35
CA ASN A 427 11.07 -39.69 13.91
C ASN A 427 12.05 -40.41 12.96
N GLU A 428 12.78 -39.63 12.17
CA GLU A 428 13.75 -40.12 11.19
C GLU A 428 15.02 -40.76 11.82
N GLU A 429 15.24 -40.61 13.12
CA GLU A 429 16.31 -41.30 13.81
C GLU A 429 15.97 -42.80 14.03
N ILE A 430 14.67 -43.13 14.19
CA ILE A 430 14.20 -44.50 14.39
C ILE A 430 13.98 -45.18 13.02
N ALA A 431 13.23 -44.56 12.14
CA ALA A 431 13.06 -45.02 10.76
C ALA A 431 12.80 -43.85 9.79
N VAL A 432 13.32 -43.97 8.58
CA VAL A 432 13.05 -43.05 7.45
C VAL A 432 12.12 -43.73 6.46
N VAL A 433 11.39 -42.90 5.71
CA VAL A 433 10.58 -43.38 4.60
C VAL A 433 10.96 -42.63 3.32
N ALA A 434 11.15 -43.37 2.25
CA ALA A 434 11.43 -42.79 0.91
C ALA A 434 10.11 -42.41 0.20
N PRO A 435 10.17 -41.58 -0.87
CA PRO A 435 8.99 -41.17 -1.62
C PRO A 435 8.18 -42.29 -2.25
N ASP A 436 8.78 -43.47 -2.45
CA ASP A 436 8.10 -44.68 -2.93
C ASP A 436 7.41 -45.51 -1.83
N GLY A 437 7.48 -45.04 -0.56
CA GLY A 437 6.92 -45.71 0.62
C GLY A 437 7.87 -46.76 1.24
N THR A 438 9.15 -46.81 0.82
CA THR A 438 10.13 -47.74 1.40
C THR A 438 10.63 -47.20 2.74
N ILE A 439 10.32 -47.91 3.80
CA ILE A 439 10.78 -47.67 5.17
C ILE A 439 12.15 -48.32 5.35
N THR A 440 13.07 -47.64 6.01
CA THR A 440 14.38 -48.19 6.46
C THR A 440 14.49 -47.98 7.96
N ALA A 441 14.61 -49.10 8.73
CA ALA A 441 14.77 -49.09 10.16
C ALA A 441 16.21 -48.75 10.56
N LYS A 442 16.42 -47.67 11.36
CA LYS A 442 17.74 -47.16 11.74
C LYS A 442 18.15 -47.52 13.19
N ARG A 443 17.21 -47.40 14.12
CA ARG A 443 17.47 -47.56 15.56
C ARG A 443 16.26 -48.17 16.26
N GLY A 444 16.48 -48.95 17.33
CA GLY A 444 15.41 -49.48 18.17
C GLY A 444 14.47 -48.40 18.72
N GLY A 445 13.18 -48.63 18.66
CA GLY A 445 12.14 -47.71 19.11
C GLY A 445 10.82 -47.90 18.38
N ALA A 446 9.85 -47.02 18.67
CA ALA A 446 8.57 -46.97 17.97
C ALA A 446 8.43 -45.64 17.23
N VAL A 447 7.87 -45.67 16.01
CA VAL A 447 7.71 -44.53 15.15
C VAL A 447 6.46 -44.66 14.28
N ASP A 448 5.79 -43.57 14.00
CA ASP A 448 4.68 -43.53 13.07
C ASP A 448 5.13 -43.05 11.69
N ILE A 449 4.75 -43.81 10.66
CA ILE A 449 4.95 -43.45 9.26
C ILE A 449 3.60 -43.04 8.67
N TYR A 450 3.57 -41.89 8.02
CA TYR A 450 2.37 -41.32 7.46
C TYR A 450 2.40 -41.32 5.95
N ALA A 451 1.27 -41.63 5.33
CA ALA A 451 0.96 -41.36 3.93
C ALA A 451 -0.13 -40.30 3.88
N VAL A 452 0.12 -39.18 3.23
CA VAL A 452 -0.83 -38.08 3.04
C VAL A 452 -1.18 -37.97 1.58
N ALA A 453 -2.47 -37.88 1.25
CA ALA A 453 -2.92 -37.64 -0.10
C ALA A 453 -2.55 -36.20 -0.52
N ASP A 454 -1.97 -36.04 -1.72
CA ASP A 454 -1.43 -34.74 -2.19
C ASP A 454 -2.52 -33.72 -2.58
N ASP A 455 -3.80 -34.13 -2.63
CA ASP A 455 -4.94 -33.26 -2.92
C ASP A 455 -5.66 -32.74 -1.67
N GLY A 456 -5.15 -33.09 -0.45
CA GLY A 456 -5.81 -32.56 0.73
C GLY A 456 -5.59 -33.29 2.04
N TYR A 457 -6.65 -33.58 2.73
CA TYR A 457 -6.72 -33.70 4.18
C TYR A 457 -6.65 -35.14 4.70
N TYR A 458 -6.55 -36.11 3.81
CA TYR A 458 -6.60 -37.53 4.22
C TYR A 458 -5.20 -38.10 4.45
N LYS A 459 -5.00 -38.70 5.61
CA LYS A 459 -3.77 -39.40 5.97
C LYS A 459 -4.03 -40.78 6.49
N ALA A 460 -3.12 -41.74 6.20
CA ALA A 460 -3.07 -43.05 6.80
C ALA A 460 -1.77 -43.21 7.59
N THR A 461 -1.81 -43.96 8.69
CA THR A 461 -0.70 -44.14 9.61
C THR A 461 -0.32 -45.60 9.73
N CYS A 462 1.00 -45.89 9.66
CA CYS A 462 1.59 -47.15 9.99
C CYS A 462 2.45 -47.01 11.24
N HIS A 463 2.12 -47.76 12.31
CA HIS A 463 2.95 -47.84 13.50
C HIS A 463 4.07 -48.85 13.28
N VAL A 464 5.31 -48.42 13.38
CA VAL A 464 6.51 -49.25 13.16
C VAL A 464 7.25 -49.44 14.48
N GLU A 465 7.41 -50.71 14.94
CA GLU A 465 8.26 -51.09 16.05
C GLU A 465 9.60 -51.56 15.48
N VAL A 466 10.68 -50.87 15.80
CA VAL A 466 12.03 -51.31 15.42
C VAL A 466 12.70 -51.95 16.61
N VAL A 467 13.16 -53.20 16.45
CA VAL A 467 13.85 -53.97 17.46
C VAL A 467 15.35 -54.08 17.15
N GLU A 468 16.16 -53.96 18.16
CA GLU A 468 17.59 -54.26 18.06
C GLU A 468 17.78 -55.77 17.90
N GLN A 469 18.75 -56.19 17.06
CA GLN A 469 19.10 -57.60 16.87
C GLN A 469 19.86 -58.13 18.06
#